data_d37b6a5d8302e4a44a86b3c94985348c
#
_entry.id   d37b6a5d8302e4a44a86b3c94985348c
#
_cell.length_a   1.000
_cell.length_b   1.000
_cell.length_c   1.000
_cell.angle_alpha   90.00
_cell.angle_beta   90.00
_cell.angle_gamma   90.00
#
_symmetry.space_group_name_H-M   'P 1'
#
loop_
_entity.id
_entity.type
_entity.pdbx_description
1 polymer ?
#
loop_
_entity_poly.entity_id
_entity_poly.type
_entity_poly.pdbx_seq_one_letter_code
_entity_poly.pdbx_strand_id
1 'polypeptide(L)'
;MKPTVAIVGRPNVGKSTLFNRLTGRRQSIVSDLAGTTRDRVIAETEWSEQPFLLVDTGGLDLFPNDTIWEQVSDQIHFAISQCDVITLLVDVSEGITAADRDVADLIRKTGKPTVLAASKSDNDQRKNLAFELYELGLGDPIPISAYHNIGLDDLMEQILKYFPSRQTYFAPEADLNLAIVGRTNVGTVSYTHLTLPTNREV
;
A
#
# COMPACT_ATOMS: atom_id res chain seq x y z
N MET A 1 -4.70 -14.78 -3.54
CA MET A 1 -3.91 -13.56 -3.86
C MET A 1 -3.77 -12.76 -2.58
N LYS A 2 -2.62 -12.17 -2.28
CA LYS A 2 -2.46 -11.34 -1.08
C LYS A 2 -3.24 -10.04 -1.27
N PRO A 3 -3.96 -9.54 -0.25
CA PRO A 3 -4.61 -8.24 -0.33
C PRO A 3 -3.60 -7.14 -0.61
N THR A 4 -4.02 -6.13 -1.36
CA THR A 4 -3.17 -4.99 -1.73
C THR A 4 -3.74 -3.71 -1.15
N VAL A 5 -2.92 -2.98 -0.38
CA VAL A 5 -3.26 -1.70 0.24
C VAL A 5 -2.48 -0.58 -0.43
N ALA A 6 -3.15 0.42 -0.97
CA ALA A 6 -2.52 1.60 -1.55
C ALA A 6 -2.54 2.77 -0.58
N ILE A 7 -1.39 3.39 -0.34
CA ILE A 7 -1.27 4.64 0.40
C ILE A 7 -1.36 5.80 -0.60
N VAL A 8 -2.39 6.63 -0.46
CA VAL A 8 -2.71 7.74 -1.36
C VAL A 8 -2.78 9.05 -0.57
N GLY A 9 -2.51 10.15 -1.22
CA GLY A 9 -2.57 11.50 -0.65
C GLY A 9 -1.62 12.44 -1.39
N ARG A 10 -1.79 13.73 -1.17
CA ARG A 10 -0.93 14.76 -1.79
C ARG A 10 0.54 14.63 -1.36
N PRO A 11 1.49 15.29 -2.02
CA PRO A 11 2.89 15.35 -1.60
C PRO A 11 3.04 15.81 -0.14
N ASN A 12 4.07 15.31 0.54
CA ASN A 12 4.48 15.71 1.90
C ASN A 12 3.50 15.43 3.06
N VAL A 13 2.40 14.70 2.85
CA VAL A 13 1.48 14.30 3.92
C VAL A 13 2.02 13.15 4.79
N GLY A 14 3.17 12.55 4.41
CA GLY A 14 3.80 11.48 5.19
C GLY A 14 3.59 10.07 4.65
N LYS A 15 3.23 9.89 3.37
CA LYS A 15 3.03 8.58 2.73
C LYS A 15 4.24 7.66 2.89
N SER A 16 5.41 8.11 2.46
CA SER A 16 6.64 7.31 2.54
C SER A 16 7.09 7.06 3.99
N THR A 17 6.79 7.99 4.92
CA THR A 17 7.04 7.77 6.34
C THR A 17 6.15 6.65 6.87
N LEU A 18 4.87 6.65 6.52
CA LEU A 18 3.92 5.60 6.89
C LEU A 18 4.33 4.26 6.24
N PHE A 19 4.63 4.26 4.96
CA PHE A 19 5.11 3.09 4.24
C PHE A 19 6.31 2.45 4.93
N ASN A 20 7.35 3.23 5.19
CA ASN A 20 8.57 2.76 5.86
C ASN A 20 8.31 2.26 7.27
N ARG A 21 7.35 2.85 7.96
CA ARG A 21 6.97 2.43 9.31
C ARG A 21 6.25 1.08 9.31
N LEU A 22 5.32 0.88 8.38
CA LEU A 22 4.53 -0.35 8.27
C LEU A 22 5.34 -1.52 7.71
N THR A 23 6.29 -1.26 6.80
CA THR A 23 7.15 -2.31 6.25
C THR A 23 8.28 -2.70 7.19
N GLY A 24 8.63 -1.83 8.15
CA GLY A 24 9.71 -2.07 9.10
C GLY A 24 11.09 -2.15 8.44
N ARG A 25 12.09 -2.67 9.21
CA ARG A 25 13.45 -2.93 8.68
C ARG A 25 13.57 -4.26 7.92
N ARG A 26 12.51 -5.03 7.78
CA ARG A 26 12.50 -6.20 6.91
C ARG A 26 12.42 -5.68 5.48
N GLN A 27 13.57 -5.75 4.80
CA GLN A 27 13.71 -5.33 3.42
C GLN A 27 12.63 -5.99 2.56
N SER A 28 11.71 -5.17 2.13
CA SER A 28 10.75 -5.48 1.12
C SER A 28 11.47 -5.87 -0.16
N ILE A 29 11.06 -6.95 -0.75
CA ILE A 29 11.46 -7.26 -2.12
C ILE A 29 10.80 -6.19 -2.96
N VAL A 30 11.57 -5.20 -3.41
CA VAL A 30 11.17 -4.35 -4.52
C VAL A 30 11.05 -5.29 -5.71
N SER A 31 9.87 -5.77 -6.01
CA SER A 31 9.65 -6.48 -7.25
C SER A 31 9.57 -5.42 -8.34
N ASP A 32 10.65 -5.26 -9.09
CA ASP A 32 10.59 -4.70 -10.43
C ASP A 32 9.67 -5.61 -11.26
N LEU A 33 8.38 -5.33 -11.23
CA LEU A 33 7.47 -5.90 -12.21
C LEU A 33 7.88 -5.31 -13.55
N ALA A 34 8.67 -6.10 -14.29
CA ALA A 34 9.12 -5.79 -15.63
C ALA A 34 7.93 -5.42 -16.50
N GLY A 35 7.83 -4.16 -16.91
CA GLY A 35 6.85 -3.71 -17.90
C GLY A 35 6.11 -2.41 -17.60
N THR A 36 6.26 -1.79 -16.43
CA THR A 36 5.65 -0.48 -16.15
C THR A 36 6.71 0.52 -15.70
N THR A 37 6.92 1.50 -16.53
CA THR A 37 7.84 2.62 -16.35
C THR A 37 7.60 3.36 -15.04
N ARG A 38 8.67 3.41 -14.21
CA ARG A 38 9.02 4.39 -13.15
C ARG A 38 8.24 4.34 -11.82
N ASP A 39 8.97 3.91 -10.80
CA ASP A 39 8.98 4.47 -9.43
C ASP A 39 7.83 4.13 -8.47
N ARG A 40 7.27 2.91 -8.51
CA ARG A 40 6.40 2.42 -7.44
C ARG A 40 7.18 1.58 -6.47
N VAL A 41 7.06 1.90 -5.20
CA VAL A 41 7.60 1.05 -4.15
C VAL A 41 6.47 0.12 -3.69
N ILE A 42 6.58 -1.16 -4.03
CA ILE A 42 5.67 -2.20 -3.55
C ILE A 42 6.44 -3.03 -2.53
N ALA A 43 5.88 -3.18 -1.36
CA ALA A 43 6.46 -4.00 -0.30
C ALA A 43 5.49 -5.08 0.14
N GLU A 44 6.01 -6.28 0.32
CA GLU A 44 5.30 -7.30 1.06
C GLU A 44 5.53 -7.08 2.55
N THR A 45 4.47 -7.02 3.31
CA THR A 45 4.51 -6.84 4.76
C THR A 45 3.45 -7.70 5.44
N GLU A 46 3.51 -7.76 6.76
CA GLU A 46 2.61 -8.57 7.57
C GLU A 46 2.18 -7.77 8.79
N TRP A 47 0.90 -7.88 9.15
CA TRP A 47 0.35 -7.32 10.37
C TRP A 47 -0.61 -8.32 11.02
N SER A 48 -0.43 -8.60 12.31
CA SER A 48 -1.23 -9.61 13.03
C SER A 48 -1.33 -10.95 12.27
N GLU A 49 -0.20 -11.45 11.78
CA GLU A 49 -0.09 -12.71 11.00
C GLU A 49 -0.88 -12.69 9.67
N GLN A 50 -1.23 -11.53 9.18
CA GLN A 50 -1.89 -11.38 7.87
C GLN A 50 -0.93 -10.72 6.87
N PRO A 51 -0.44 -11.47 5.87
CA PRO A 51 0.43 -10.92 4.85
C PRO A 51 -0.36 -10.13 3.82
N PHE A 52 0.17 -8.97 3.40
CA PHE A 52 -0.41 -8.13 2.35
C PHE A 52 0.67 -7.37 1.57
N LEU A 53 0.28 -6.81 0.44
CA LEU A 53 1.10 -5.91 -0.36
C LEU A 53 0.77 -4.46 0.00
N LEU A 54 1.80 -3.68 0.27
CA LEU A 54 1.67 -2.24 0.50
C LEU A 54 2.27 -1.49 -0.67
N VAL A 55 1.52 -0.53 -1.22
CA VAL A 55 1.93 0.29 -2.37
C VAL A 55 2.05 1.74 -1.93
N ASP A 56 3.25 2.33 -2.06
CA ASP A 56 3.45 3.77 -1.89
C ASP A 56 3.29 4.48 -3.23
N THR A 57 2.34 5.41 -3.32
CA THR A 57 2.17 6.28 -4.48
C THR A 57 3.05 7.53 -4.41
N GLY A 58 3.80 7.73 -3.34
CA GLY A 58 4.61 8.92 -3.06
C GLY A 58 6.04 8.89 -3.56
N GLY A 59 6.53 7.77 -4.10
CA GLY A 59 7.87 7.69 -4.72
C GLY A 59 8.06 8.58 -5.96
N LEU A 60 7.03 9.33 -6.34
CA LEU A 60 6.90 10.08 -7.59
C LEU A 60 6.98 11.60 -7.43
N ASP A 61 7.29 12.06 -6.22
CA ASP A 61 7.45 13.50 -5.90
C ASP A 61 8.70 14.15 -6.57
N LEU A 62 9.31 13.50 -7.57
CA LEU A 62 10.58 13.95 -8.16
C LEU A 62 10.47 14.95 -9.32
N PHE A 63 9.29 15.44 -9.68
CA PHE A 63 9.18 16.38 -10.80
C PHE A 63 8.56 17.73 -10.39
N PRO A 64 9.33 18.83 -10.49
CA PRO A 64 8.91 20.17 -10.09
C PRO A 64 8.37 21.00 -11.27
N ASN A 65 7.33 20.58 -12.00
CA ASN A 65 6.76 21.43 -13.06
C ASN A 65 5.25 21.20 -13.26
N ASP A 66 4.56 22.21 -13.72
CA ASP A 66 3.12 22.44 -13.82
C ASP A 66 2.21 21.40 -14.53
N THR A 67 2.76 20.29 -15.01
CA THR A 67 2.04 19.13 -15.52
C THR A 67 1.77 18.04 -14.46
N ILE A 68 2.05 18.35 -13.20
CA ILE A 68 2.09 17.42 -12.05
C ILE A 68 0.72 16.78 -11.80
N TRP A 69 -0.38 17.52 -11.92
CA TRP A 69 -1.70 17.03 -11.56
C TRP A 69 -2.22 15.93 -12.49
N GLU A 70 -1.95 15.99 -13.80
CA GLU A 70 -2.36 14.94 -14.72
C GLU A 70 -1.59 13.63 -14.45
N GLN A 71 -0.29 13.72 -14.23
CA GLN A 71 0.55 12.54 -13.96
C GLN A 71 0.29 11.94 -12.57
N VAL A 72 0.09 12.76 -11.54
CA VAL A 72 -0.30 12.32 -10.19
C VAL A 72 -1.68 11.66 -10.23
N SER A 73 -2.61 12.21 -11.01
CA SER A 73 -3.94 11.65 -11.21
C SER A 73 -3.88 10.26 -11.84
N ASP A 74 -3.10 10.07 -12.92
CA ASP A 74 -2.98 8.78 -13.60
C ASP A 74 -2.38 7.69 -12.71
N GLN A 75 -1.44 8.07 -11.85
CA GLN A 75 -0.80 7.13 -10.93
C GLN A 75 -1.69 6.77 -9.74
N ILE A 76 -2.43 7.75 -9.22
CA ILE A 76 -3.48 7.51 -8.22
C ILE A 76 -4.55 6.60 -8.83
N HIS A 77 -5.02 6.88 -10.04
CA HIS A 77 -5.99 6.05 -10.74
C HIS A 77 -5.52 4.62 -10.90
N PHE A 78 -4.27 4.44 -11.30
CA PHE A 78 -3.75 3.09 -11.46
C PHE A 78 -3.55 2.37 -10.12
N ALA A 79 -2.99 3.02 -9.10
CA ALA A 79 -2.83 2.42 -7.77
C ALA A 79 -4.19 2.03 -7.19
N ILE A 80 -5.17 2.92 -7.31
CA ILE A 80 -6.54 2.66 -6.92
C ILE A 80 -7.14 1.48 -7.70
N SER A 81 -6.87 1.35 -9.01
CA SER A 81 -7.42 0.24 -9.80
C SER A 81 -6.91 -1.13 -9.35
N GLN A 82 -5.69 -1.22 -8.87
CA GLN A 82 -5.00 -2.47 -8.53
C GLN A 82 -5.08 -2.85 -7.04
N CYS A 83 -5.52 -1.95 -6.16
CA CYS A 83 -5.60 -2.24 -4.73
C CYS A 83 -6.97 -2.76 -4.32
N ASP A 84 -7.01 -3.48 -3.19
CA ASP A 84 -8.23 -3.95 -2.54
C ASP A 84 -8.73 -2.93 -1.51
N VAL A 85 -7.81 -2.24 -0.84
CA VAL A 85 -8.10 -1.21 0.16
C VAL A 85 -7.27 0.05 -0.11
N ILE A 86 -7.89 1.21 0.02
CA ILE A 86 -7.25 2.51 -0.12
C ILE A 86 -7.04 3.11 1.27
N THR A 87 -5.85 3.63 1.54
CA THR A 87 -5.58 4.46 2.72
C THR A 87 -5.30 5.89 2.25
N LEU A 88 -6.25 6.80 2.45
CA LEU A 88 -6.06 8.22 2.14
C LEU A 88 -5.41 8.93 3.34
N LEU A 89 -4.23 9.52 3.13
CA LEU A 89 -3.54 10.35 4.11
C LEU A 89 -3.83 11.83 3.86
N VAL A 90 -4.29 12.52 4.91
CA VAL A 90 -4.47 13.97 4.93
C VAL A 90 -3.70 14.56 6.11
N ASP A 91 -2.96 15.63 5.87
CA ASP A 91 -2.18 16.33 6.89
C ASP A 91 -3.08 17.28 7.68
N VAL A 92 -3.34 16.96 8.94
CA VAL A 92 -4.22 17.79 9.80
C VAL A 92 -3.63 19.16 10.14
N SER A 93 -2.30 19.31 10.05
CA SER A 93 -1.64 20.59 10.38
C SER A 93 -1.87 21.67 9.32
N GLU A 94 -2.18 21.28 8.09
CA GLU A 94 -2.47 22.18 6.97
C GLU A 94 -3.97 22.28 6.67
N GLY A 95 -4.79 21.41 7.29
CA GLY A 95 -6.23 21.33 7.01
C GLY A 95 -6.53 20.71 5.64
N ILE A 96 -7.81 20.68 5.27
CA ILE A 96 -8.27 20.12 4.00
C ILE A 96 -7.98 21.09 2.86
N THR A 97 -7.19 20.66 1.88
CA THR A 97 -6.89 21.43 0.67
C THR A 97 -7.83 21.05 -0.49
N ALA A 98 -7.81 21.84 -1.57
CA ALA A 98 -8.54 21.49 -2.80
C ALA A 98 -8.07 20.14 -3.35
N ALA A 99 -6.77 19.87 -3.31
CA ALA A 99 -6.19 18.61 -3.74
C ALA A 99 -6.69 17.40 -2.93
N ASP A 100 -6.85 17.54 -1.62
CA ASP A 100 -7.40 16.47 -0.78
C ASP A 100 -8.85 16.18 -1.15
N ARG A 101 -9.64 17.21 -1.48
CA ARG A 101 -11.04 17.06 -1.96
C ARG A 101 -11.08 16.36 -3.31
N ASP A 102 -10.21 16.74 -4.26
CA ASP A 102 -10.17 16.11 -5.59
C ASP A 102 -9.83 14.64 -5.50
N VAL A 103 -8.84 14.27 -4.67
CA VAL A 103 -8.48 12.87 -4.41
C VAL A 103 -9.61 12.12 -3.71
N ALA A 104 -10.27 12.72 -2.74
CA ALA A 104 -11.42 12.12 -2.05
C ALA A 104 -12.59 11.87 -3.01
N ASP A 105 -12.87 12.81 -3.93
CA ASP A 105 -13.90 12.67 -4.95
C ASP A 105 -13.58 11.54 -5.92
N LEU A 106 -12.31 11.41 -6.31
CA LEU A 106 -11.84 10.32 -7.14
C LEU A 106 -12.05 8.97 -6.45
N ILE A 107 -11.61 8.85 -5.19
CA ILE A 107 -11.75 7.63 -4.39
C ILE A 107 -13.24 7.26 -4.25
N ARG A 108 -14.12 8.19 -3.93
CA ARG A 108 -15.56 7.94 -3.77
C ARG A 108 -16.19 7.35 -5.04
N LYS A 109 -15.74 7.79 -6.23
CA LYS A 109 -16.22 7.27 -7.52
C LYS A 109 -15.85 5.81 -7.75
N THR A 110 -14.81 5.30 -7.10
CA THR A 110 -14.38 3.91 -7.26
C THR A 110 -15.20 2.91 -6.47
N GLY A 111 -15.86 3.35 -5.40
CA GLY A 111 -16.61 2.50 -4.48
C GLY A 111 -15.74 1.49 -3.70
N LYS A 112 -14.42 1.62 -3.75
CA LYS A 112 -13.50 0.72 -3.03
C LYS A 112 -13.47 1.02 -1.54
N PRO A 113 -13.24 -0.02 -0.69
CA PRO A 113 -12.97 0.17 0.72
C PRO A 113 -11.89 1.21 0.94
N THR A 114 -12.18 2.20 1.79
CA THR A 114 -11.26 3.30 2.04
C THR A 114 -11.15 3.56 3.53
N VAL A 115 -9.92 3.77 4.00
CA VAL A 115 -9.59 4.18 5.36
C VAL A 115 -8.98 5.57 5.31
N LEU A 116 -9.57 6.52 6.04
CA LEU A 116 -9.10 7.90 6.10
C LEU A 116 -8.15 8.05 7.29
N ALA A 117 -6.91 8.43 7.02
CA ALA A 117 -5.87 8.64 8.03
C ALA A 117 -5.55 10.13 8.18
N ALA A 118 -5.76 10.65 9.37
CA ALA A 118 -5.43 12.02 9.78
C ALA A 118 -3.95 12.06 10.20
N SER A 119 -3.07 12.38 9.25
CA SER A 119 -1.62 12.35 9.42
C SER A 119 -1.10 13.52 10.24
N LYS A 120 0.08 13.35 10.87
CA LYS A 120 0.76 14.33 11.72
C LYS A 120 -0.03 14.74 12.98
N SER A 121 -0.86 13.82 13.49
CA SER A 121 -1.62 13.97 14.74
C SER A 121 -0.74 13.69 15.96
N ASP A 122 0.32 14.50 16.15
CA ASP A 122 1.38 14.23 17.13
C ASP A 122 0.97 14.55 18.58
N ASN A 123 -0.10 15.32 18.77
CA ASN A 123 -0.60 15.74 20.06
C ASN A 123 -2.13 15.84 20.07
N ASP A 124 -2.73 16.03 21.22
CA ASP A 124 -4.19 16.04 21.40
C ASP A 124 -4.87 17.20 20.64
N GLN A 125 -4.21 18.35 20.53
CA GLN A 125 -4.73 19.47 19.75
C GLN A 125 -4.85 19.08 18.27
N ARG A 126 -3.82 18.45 17.69
CA ARG A 126 -3.84 17.98 16.29
C ARG A 126 -4.78 16.79 16.09
N LYS A 127 -4.92 15.89 17.07
CA LYS A 127 -5.92 14.83 17.02
C LYS A 127 -7.33 15.39 16.89
N ASN A 128 -7.63 16.49 17.59
CA ASN A 128 -8.94 17.14 17.48
C ASN A 128 -9.19 17.71 16.07
N LEU A 129 -8.16 18.16 15.35
CA LEU A 129 -8.31 18.63 13.96
C LEU A 129 -8.72 17.50 13.00
N ALA A 130 -8.51 16.24 13.37
CA ALA A 130 -8.96 15.11 12.56
C ALA A 130 -10.47 15.13 12.33
N PHE A 131 -11.26 15.71 13.23
CA PHE A 131 -12.71 15.82 13.06
C PHE A 131 -13.11 16.65 11.83
N GLU A 132 -12.28 17.59 11.39
CA GLU A 132 -12.54 18.36 10.17
C GLU A 132 -12.58 17.45 8.93
N LEU A 133 -11.85 16.35 8.95
CA LEU A 133 -11.76 15.44 7.81
C LEU A 133 -13.05 14.67 7.52
N TYR A 134 -14.05 14.70 8.42
CA TYR A 134 -15.38 14.17 8.12
C TYR A 134 -16.02 14.86 6.90
N GLU A 135 -15.62 16.09 6.59
CA GLU A 135 -16.06 16.82 5.40
C GLU A 135 -15.75 16.05 4.10
N LEU A 136 -14.70 15.23 4.09
CA LEU A 136 -14.32 14.44 2.91
C LEU A 136 -15.29 13.28 2.62
N GLY A 137 -16.17 12.89 3.56
CA GLY A 137 -17.19 11.87 3.36
C GLY A 137 -16.64 10.46 3.09
N LEU A 138 -15.46 10.13 3.66
CA LEU A 138 -14.79 8.83 3.49
C LEU A 138 -14.79 7.96 4.77
N GLY A 139 -15.69 8.27 5.71
CA GLY A 139 -15.80 7.56 6.99
C GLY A 139 -15.02 8.24 8.11
N ASP A 140 -14.82 7.50 9.21
CA ASP A 140 -14.18 8.01 10.43
C ASP A 140 -12.67 8.24 10.22
N PRO A 141 -12.17 9.48 10.40
CA PRO A 141 -10.75 9.76 10.29
C PRO A 141 -9.98 9.18 11.48
N ILE A 142 -8.92 8.44 11.21
CA ILE A 142 -8.05 7.84 12.23
C ILE A 142 -6.84 8.76 12.46
N PRO A 143 -6.69 9.36 13.65
CA PRO A 143 -5.54 10.19 13.96
C PRO A 143 -4.27 9.35 14.06
N ILE A 144 -3.27 9.65 13.22
CA ILE A 144 -1.98 8.94 13.24
C ILE A 144 -0.80 9.89 13.24
N SER A 145 0.31 9.42 13.80
CA SER A 145 1.65 9.98 13.57
C SER A 145 2.61 8.86 13.22
N ALA A 146 2.90 8.70 11.94
CA ALA A 146 3.84 7.69 11.45
C ALA A 146 5.26 7.93 11.98
N TYR A 147 5.64 9.20 12.19
CA TYR A 147 6.94 9.56 12.76
C TYR A 147 7.07 9.11 14.21
N HIS A 148 6.05 9.33 15.02
CA HIS A 148 6.02 9.01 16.45
C HIS A 148 5.44 7.62 16.77
N ASN A 149 5.03 6.86 15.76
CA ASN A 149 4.39 5.54 15.92
C ASN A 149 3.09 5.58 16.75
N ILE A 150 2.27 6.60 16.52
CA ILE A 150 0.99 6.81 17.22
C ILE A 150 -0.16 6.43 16.29
N GLY A 151 -1.17 5.69 16.79
CA GLY A 151 -2.42 5.37 16.09
C GLY A 151 -2.27 4.39 14.92
N LEU A 152 -1.10 3.74 14.76
CA LEU A 152 -0.89 2.81 13.64
C LEU A 152 -1.61 1.48 13.85
N ASP A 153 -1.75 1.04 15.11
CA ASP A 153 -2.52 -0.18 15.43
C ASP A 153 -3.99 0.01 15.05
N ASP A 154 -4.59 1.16 15.40
CA ASP A 154 -5.97 1.51 15.07
C ASP A 154 -6.17 1.59 13.54
N LEU A 155 -5.21 2.22 12.84
CA LEU A 155 -5.21 2.30 11.39
C LEU A 155 -5.19 0.90 10.76
N MET A 156 -4.30 0.04 11.20
CA MET A 156 -4.14 -1.31 10.67
C MET A 156 -5.34 -2.19 11.01
N GLU A 157 -5.88 -2.09 12.23
CA GLU A 157 -7.10 -2.80 12.60
C GLU A 157 -8.25 -2.46 11.65
N GLN A 158 -8.40 -1.17 11.31
CA GLN A 158 -9.44 -0.74 10.37
C GLN A 158 -9.19 -1.24 8.94
N ILE A 159 -7.95 -1.23 8.47
CA ILE A 159 -7.56 -1.77 7.16
C ILE A 159 -7.88 -3.28 7.10
N LEU A 160 -7.50 -4.02 8.12
CA LEU A 160 -7.68 -5.48 8.18
C LEU A 160 -9.16 -5.91 8.15
N LYS A 161 -10.10 -5.07 8.58
CA LYS A 161 -11.55 -5.34 8.47
C LYS A 161 -12.02 -5.53 7.03
N TYR A 162 -11.31 -4.92 6.08
CA TYR A 162 -11.63 -5.02 4.66
C TYR A 162 -10.91 -6.17 3.95
N PHE A 163 -10.00 -6.86 4.64
CA PHE A 163 -9.37 -8.03 4.05
C PHE A 163 -10.38 -9.18 3.96
N PRO A 164 -10.32 -9.98 2.89
CA PRO A 164 -11.17 -11.17 2.81
C PRO A 164 -10.92 -12.03 4.05
N SER A 165 -12.03 -12.49 4.67
CA SER A 165 -11.97 -13.38 5.82
C SER A 165 -10.98 -14.49 5.54
N ARG A 166 -10.14 -14.84 6.54
CA ARG A 166 -9.13 -15.92 6.45
C ARG A 166 -9.70 -17.18 5.77
N GLN A 167 -9.82 -17.17 4.47
CA GLN A 167 -9.58 -18.38 3.72
C GLN A 167 -8.08 -18.56 3.88
N THR A 168 -7.72 -19.53 4.68
CA THR A 168 -6.36 -19.99 4.88
C THR A 168 -5.63 -19.90 3.56
N TYR A 169 -4.86 -18.82 3.37
CA TYR A 169 -3.85 -18.79 2.33
C TYR A 169 -2.74 -19.73 2.80
N PHE A 170 -3.05 -21.02 2.75
CA PHE A 170 -1.99 -21.97 2.58
C PHE A 170 -1.41 -21.61 1.21
N ALA A 171 -0.35 -20.79 1.18
CA ALA A 171 0.64 -21.01 0.15
C ALA A 171 0.83 -22.51 0.17
N PRO A 172 0.62 -23.24 -0.95
CA PRO A 172 0.94 -24.65 -0.95
C PRO A 172 2.35 -24.71 -0.37
N GLU A 173 2.48 -25.27 0.85
CA GLU A 173 3.80 -25.59 1.37
C GLU A 173 4.40 -26.42 0.26
N ALA A 174 5.39 -25.87 -0.42
CA ALA A 174 6.11 -26.63 -1.39
C ALA A 174 6.72 -27.77 -0.55
N ASP A 175 6.26 -28.98 -0.74
CA ASP A 175 6.71 -30.18 -0.04
C ASP A 175 8.25 -30.31 -0.12
N LEU A 176 8.85 -29.54 -1.03
CA LEU A 176 10.29 -29.50 -1.26
C LEU A 176 10.72 -28.14 -1.83
N ASN A 177 11.63 -27.46 -1.15
CA ASN A 177 12.35 -26.31 -1.69
C ASN A 177 13.65 -26.80 -2.38
N LEU A 178 13.66 -26.81 -3.70
CA LEU A 178 14.80 -27.24 -4.50
C LEU A 178 15.60 -26.05 -5.02
N ALA A 179 16.87 -25.92 -4.64
CA ALA A 179 17.79 -24.96 -5.22
C ALA A 179 18.69 -25.65 -6.25
N ILE A 180 18.65 -25.18 -7.49
CA ILE A 180 19.55 -25.64 -8.55
C ILE A 180 20.73 -24.68 -8.65
N VAL A 181 21.94 -25.16 -8.35
CA VAL A 181 23.16 -24.36 -8.33
C VAL A 181 24.11 -24.91 -9.38
N GLY A 182 24.70 -24.03 -10.17
CA GLY A 182 25.67 -24.43 -11.21
C GLY A 182 26.55 -23.26 -11.65
N ARG A 183 27.61 -23.56 -12.39
CA ARG A 183 28.42 -22.54 -13.05
C ARG A 183 27.60 -21.85 -14.15
N THR A 184 27.99 -20.64 -14.54
CA THR A 184 27.41 -19.95 -15.70
C THR A 184 27.44 -20.86 -16.94
N ASN A 185 26.33 -20.87 -17.70
CA ASN A 185 26.13 -21.65 -18.94
C ASN A 185 26.00 -23.19 -18.80
N VAL A 186 25.76 -23.75 -17.62
CA VAL A 186 25.47 -25.18 -17.46
C VAL A 186 23.98 -25.53 -17.53
N GLY A 187 23.12 -24.60 -17.95
CA GLY A 187 21.69 -24.85 -18.20
C GLY A 187 20.77 -24.68 -16.97
N THR A 188 21.22 -24.03 -15.91
CA THR A 188 20.40 -23.80 -14.70
C THR A 188 19.09 -23.07 -15.01
N VAL A 189 19.05 -22.17 -15.99
CA VAL A 189 17.85 -21.44 -16.42
C VAL A 189 16.84 -22.35 -17.12
N SER A 190 17.27 -23.42 -17.77
CA SER A 190 16.40 -24.32 -18.53
C SER A 190 15.43 -25.10 -17.62
N TYR A 191 15.77 -25.28 -16.33
CA TYR A 191 14.93 -26.02 -15.38
C TYR A 191 13.84 -25.16 -14.71
N THR A 192 13.93 -23.84 -14.77
CA THR A 192 12.93 -22.94 -14.16
C THR A 192 11.60 -22.92 -14.92
N HIS A 193 11.56 -23.45 -16.15
CA HIS A 193 10.35 -23.53 -16.99
C HIS A 193 9.76 -24.96 -17.09
N LEU A 194 10.34 -25.94 -16.40
CA LEU A 194 9.79 -27.30 -16.37
C LEU A 194 8.69 -27.37 -15.31
N THR A 195 7.44 -27.48 -15.73
CA THR A 195 6.34 -27.90 -14.87
C THR A 195 6.45 -29.42 -14.65
N LEU A 196 6.73 -29.85 -13.43
CA LEU A 196 6.65 -31.27 -13.09
C LEU A 196 5.19 -31.73 -13.24
N PRO A 197 4.91 -32.85 -13.93
CA PRO A 197 3.56 -33.38 -13.99
C PRO A 197 3.14 -33.79 -12.59
N THR A 198 2.06 -33.18 -12.09
CA THR A 198 1.41 -33.63 -10.87
C THR A 198 0.64 -34.91 -11.18
N ASN A 199 1.24 -36.07 -10.94
CA ASN A 199 0.50 -37.32 -10.90
C ASN A 199 -0.43 -37.24 -9.70
N ARG A 200 -1.71 -36.92 -9.95
CA ARG A 200 -2.82 -37.34 -9.10
C ARG A 200 -3.32 -38.66 -9.65
N GLU A 201 -2.81 -39.74 -9.16
CA GLU A 201 -3.51 -41.03 -9.18
C GLU A 201 -3.61 -41.54 -7.75
N VAL A 202 -4.85 -41.82 -7.42
CA VAL A 202 -5.54 -42.65 -6.42
C VAL A 202 -6.21 -41.85 -5.33
#